data_439ab75154083f847d2eb3dcad1dbfdc
#
_entry.id   439ab75154083f847d2eb3dcad1dbfdc
#
_cell.length_a   1.000
_cell.length_b   1.000
_cell.length_c   1.000
_cell.angle_alpha   90.00
_cell.angle_beta   90.00
_cell.angle_gamma   90.00
#
_symmetry.space_group_name_H-M   'P 1'
#
loop_
_entity.id
_entity.type
_entity.pdbx_description
1 polymer ?
#
loop_
_entity_poly.entity_id
_entity_poly.type
_entity_poly.pdbx_seq_one_letter_code
_entity_poly.pdbx_strand_id
1 'polypeptide(L)'
;MKQILLLLTAFFISCTVSVPHNAPVTTIAKGVDILQQDYEISKGGERLPTKLFIFDVTLSNRISLKATTADDSNTAICSSHERNTAIAPISKQLEMMQRNNKQIKVLGGVNSDFFHIKSSNMICGVMYRNGECLKGSYDDQSTIFALLKNGTAVCVTSAEYEAMDKSLILEAVSGRQMLVNDNVAQSSESKTFHPRTAVGVTKDGKRVFILVADGRRKGYSNGLSYADMVTIFKKLGAYDALNLDGGGSSCFSINTGRGQFAPLNRPSDKSGERAVPNGIAVIYRR
;
A
#
# COMPACT_ATOMS: atom_id res chain seq x y z
N MET A 1 40.32 48.87 12.83
CA MET A 1 39.57 48.09 11.82
C MET A 1 38.68 47.07 12.56
N LYS A 2 37.37 47.33 12.66
CA LYS A 2 36.40 46.46 13.32
C LYS A 2 35.81 45.56 12.23
N GLN A 3 36.01 44.24 12.37
CA GLN A 3 35.34 43.24 11.52
C GLN A 3 33.92 43.06 12.05
N ILE A 4 32.93 43.31 11.19
CA ILE A 4 31.54 43.07 11.43
C ILE A 4 31.24 41.59 10.97
N LEU A 5 30.96 40.72 11.93
CA LEU A 5 30.57 39.36 11.69
C LEU A 5 29.05 39.33 11.40
N LEU A 6 28.69 39.11 10.12
CA LEU A 6 27.31 38.96 9.68
C LEU A 6 26.85 37.55 10.03
N LEU A 7 26.01 37.39 11.08
CA LEU A 7 25.31 36.16 11.34
C LEU A 7 24.12 36.04 10.36
N LEU A 8 24.23 35.13 9.38
CA LEU A 8 23.09 34.66 8.59
C LEU A 8 22.29 33.70 9.43
N THR A 9 21.19 34.15 10.02
CA THR A 9 20.16 33.29 10.58
C THR A 9 19.30 32.72 9.45
N ALA A 10 19.55 31.46 9.11
CA ALA A 10 18.67 30.73 8.21
C ALA A 10 17.34 30.44 8.94
N PHE A 11 16.30 31.14 8.55
CA PHE A 11 14.93 30.84 8.94
C PHE A 11 14.51 29.55 8.24
N PHE A 12 14.59 28.42 8.96
CA PHE A 12 13.86 27.22 8.55
C PHE A 12 12.37 27.46 8.80
N ILE A 13 11.64 27.79 7.74
CA ILE A 13 10.18 27.75 7.78
C ILE A 13 9.80 26.28 7.85
N SER A 14 9.61 25.77 9.05
CA SER A 14 8.99 24.47 9.30
C SER A 14 7.54 24.54 8.83
N CYS A 15 7.26 24.02 7.66
CA CYS A 15 5.90 23.85 7.17
C CYS A 15 5.25 22.69 7.96
N THR A 16 4.69 23.02 9.14
CA THR A 16 3.89 22.06 9.91
C THR A 16 2.57 21.85 9.21
N VAL A 17 2.50 20.84 8.35
CA VAL A 17 1.23 20.34 7.84
C VAL A 17 0.53 19.61 9.00
N SER A 18 -0.51 20.22 9.56
CA SER A 18 -1.34 19.59 10.58
C SER A 18 -2.23 18.53 9.91
N VAL A 19 -2.03 17.25 10.26
CA VAL A 19 -3.07 16.25 10.03
C VAL A 19 -4.19 16.58 11.01
N PRO A 20 -5.45 16.74 10.57
CA PRO A 20 -6.55 16.96 11.49
C PRO A 20 -6.63 15.82 12.50
N HIS A 21 -6.62 16.14 13.80
CA HIS A 21 -6.66 15.17 14.90
C HIS A 21 -7.99 14.39 15.01
N ASN A 22 -8.99 14.69 14.17
CA ASN A 22 -10.35 14.16 14.22
C ASN A 22 -10.81 13.54 12.90
N ALA A 23 -9.96 12.71 12.26
CA ALA A 23 -10.44 11.90 11.15
C ALA A 23 -11.45 10.85 11.67
N PRO A 24 -12.57 10.60 10.96
CA PRO A 24 -13.48 9.54 11.34
C PRO A 24 -12.73 8.18 11.31
N VAL A 25 -12.66 7.57 12.49
CA VAL A 25 -12.08 6.23 12.67
C VAL A 25 -13.22 5.25 12.78
N THR A 26 -13.23 4.23 11.93
CA THR A 26 -14.20 3.13 11.99
C THR A 26 -13.48 1.84 12.36
N THR A 27 -13.69 1.34 13.57
CA THR A 27 -13.20 0.02 13.99
C THR A 27 -14.05 -1.06 13.35
N ILE A 28 -13.47 -1.84 12.44
CA ILE A 28 -14.16 -2.93 11.73
C ILE A 28 -13.91 -4.31 12.34
N ALA A 29 -12.85 -4.42 13.15
CA ALA A 29 -12.54 -5.55 14.01
C ALA A 29 -11.57 -5.09 15.11
N LYS A 30 -11.48 -5.81 16.23
CA LYS A 30 -10.48 -5.51 17.26
C LYS A 30 -9.07 -5.58 16.66
N GLY A 31 -8.37 -4.45 16.60
CA GLY A 31 -7.05 -4.31 15.98
C GLY A 31 -7.06 -3.99 14.50
N VAL A 32 -8.22 -3.63 13.92
CA VAL A 32 -8.32 -3.13 12.55
C VAL A 32 -9.24 -1.92 12.49
N ASP A 33 -8.65 -0.77 12.21
CA ASP A 33 -9.33 0.49 12.03
C ASP A 33 -9.24 0.96 10.58
N ILE A 34 -10.27 1.66 10.11
CA ILE A 34 -10.28 2.40 8.86
C ILE A 34 -10.30 3.88 9.20
N LEU A 35 -9.29 4.60 8.73
CA LEU A 35 -9.22 6.05 8.79
C LEU A 35 -9.58 6.63 7.44
N GLN A 36 -10.56 7.54 7.40
CA GLN A 36 -10.90 8.33 6.22
C GLN A 36 -10.52 9.77 6.52
N GLN A 37 -9.62 10.35 5.73
CA GLN A 37 -9.07 11.67 6.01
C GLN A 37 -9.16 12.57 4.79
N ASP A 38 -9.52 13.82 5.04
CA ASP A 38 -9.31 14.92 4.12
C ASP A 38 -7.90 15.47 4.38
N TYR A 39 -7.08 15.43 3.34
CA TYR A 39 -5.71 15.91 3.34
C TYR A 39 -5.57 17.05 2.34
N GLU A 40 -4.75 18.01 2.64
CA GLU A 40 -4.41 19.09 1.73
C GLU A 40 -2.97 18.96 1.26
N ILE A 41 -2.80 18.91 -0.05
CA ILE A 41 -1.47 19.03 -0.68
C ILE A 41 -1.20 20.49 -1.06
N SER A 42 0.09 20.87 -1.13
CA SER A 42 0.51 22.16 -1.64
C SER A 42 1.09 22.00 -3.03
N LYS A 43 0.52 22.72 -4.03
CA LYS A 43 0.99 22.72 -5.41
C LYS A 43 1.00 24.15 -5.95
N GLY A 44 2.20 24.68 -6.22
CA GLY A 44 2.34 26.03 -6.76
C GLY A 44 1.77 27.12 -5.84
N GLY A 45 1.77 26.90 -4.51
CA GLY A 45 1.18 27.83 -3.54
C GLY A 45 -0.32 27.62 -3.27
N GLU A 46 -1.01 26.82 -4.09
CA GLU A 46 -2.40 26.45 -3.85
C GLU A 46 -2.52 25.26 -2.92
N ARG A 47 -3.53 25.27 -2.04
CA ARG A 47 -3.97 24.09 -1.27
C ARG A 47 -5.04 23.34 -2.04
N LEU A 48 -4.78 22.05 -2.30
CA LEU A 48 -5.68 21.21 -3.07
C LEU A 48 -6.11 20.00 -2.24
N PRO A 49 -7.42 19.64 -2.29
CA PRO A 49 -7.94 18.54 -1.52
C PRO A 49 -7.42 17.19 -2.02
N THR A 50 -7.23 16.27 -1.08
CA THR A 50 -6.93 14.86 -1.35
C THR A 50 -7.63 13.98 -0.33
N LYS A 51 -8.30 12.93 -0.78
CA LYS A 51 -8.99 11.95 0.06
C LYS A 51 -8.09 10.77 0.34
N LEU A 52 -7.92 10.43 1.61
CA LEU A 52 -7.11 9.31 2.10
C LEU A 52 -7.99 8.26 2.75
N PHE A 53 -7.63 7.01 2.50
CA PHE A 53 -8.23 5.82 3.11
C PHE A 53 -7.08 4.96 3.63
N ILE A 54 -7.10 4.63 4.91
CA ILE A 54 -5.99 3.90 5.55
C ILE A 54 -6.57 2.77 6.37
N PHE A 55 -6.10 1.54 6.11
CA PHE A 55 -6.19 0.47 7.09
C PHE A 55 -5.07 0.65 8.10
N ASP A 56 -5.41 0.70 9.38
CA ASP A 56 -4.51 0.64 10.52
C ASP A 56 -4.69 -0.73 11.17
N VAL A 57 -3.71 -1.61 10.97
CA VAL A 57 -3.81 -3.04 11.28
C VAL A 57 -2.80 -3.43 12.34
N THR A 58 -3.27 -3.87 13.50
CA THR A 58 -2.44 -4.52 14.53
C THR A 58 -2.47 -6.01 14.31
N LEU A 59 -1.34 -6.57 13.85
CA LEU A 59 -1.18 -8.01 13.61
C LEU A 59 -1.27 -8.80 14.92
N SER A 60 -1.91 -9.95 14.86
CA SER A 60 -2.11 -10.84 16.01
C SER A 60 -2.40 -12.27 15.54
N ASN A 61 -2.61 -13.19 16.46
CA ASN A 61 -3.04 -14.56 16.12
C ASN A 61 -4.35 -14.59 15.33
N ARG A 62 -5.21 -13.57 15.47
CA ARG A 62 -6.50 -13.45 14.76
C ARG A 62 -6.47 -12.50 13.59
N ILE A 63 -5.67 -11.44 13.63
CA ILE A 63 -5.57 -10.45 12.55
C ILE A 63 -4.31 -10.71 11.75
N SER A 64 -4.47 -10.87 10.44
CA SER A 64 -3.37 -11.14 9.52
C SER A 64 -3.62 -10.46 8.18
N LEU A 65 -2.60 -10.48 7.34
CA LEU A 65 -2.68 -10.07 5.95
C LEU A 65 -2.53 -11.29 5.05
N LYS A 66 -3.07 -11.21 3.83
CA LYS A 66 -2.97 -12.27 2.84
C LYS A 66 -2.85 -11.68 1.43
N ALA A 67 -1.91 -12.17 0.66
CA ALA A 67 -1.83 -11.83 -0.75
C ALA A 67 -3.04 -12.39 -1.51
N THR A 68 -3.63 -11.60 -2.40
CA THR A 68 -4.75 -12.03 -3.25
C THR A 68 -4.27 -12.37 -4.65
N THR A 69 -5.00 -13.20 -5.36
CA THR A 69 -4.87 -13.46 -6.79
C THR A 69 -6.25 -13.37 -7.43
N ALA A 70 -6.31 -13.21 -8.74
CA ALA A 70 -7.55 -12.97 -9.45
C ALA A 70 -8.61 -14.06 -9.27
N ASP A 71 -8.19 -15.31 -9.09
CA ASP A 71 -9.03 -16.51 -8.94
C ASP A 71 -8.86 -17.20 -7.57
N ASP A 72 -8.16 -16.57 -6.64
CA ASP A 72 -7.81 -17.10 -5.32
C ASP A 72 -6.96 -18.39 -5.37
N SER A 73 -6.31 -18.68 -6.51
CA SER A 73 -5.39 -19.82 -6.65
C SER A 73 -3.94 -19.42 -6.49
N ASN A 74 -3.07 -20.39 -6.23
CA ASN A 74 -1.63 -20.21 -6.26
C ASN A 74 -1.04 -20.32 -7.68
N THR A 75 -1.86 -20.60 -8.69
CA THR A 75 -1.43 -20.79 -10.08
C THR A 75 -1.67 -19.58 -10.96
N ALA A 76 -2.36 -18.57 -10.47
CA ALA A 76 -2.80 -17.40 -11.25
C ALA A 76 -1.65 -16.53 -11.78
N ILE A 77 -0.46 -16.61 -11.19
CA ILE A 77 0.73 -15.87 -11.60
C ILE A 77 1.77 -16.87 -12.10
N CYS A 78 1.82 -17.06 -13.39
CA CYS A 78 2.78 -17.97 -13.99
C CYS A 78 4.11 -17.27 -14.26
N SER A 79 5.21 -17.94 -13.95
CA SER A 79 6.58 -17.50 -14.25
C SER A 79 6.97 -17.63 -15.73
N SER A 80 6.13 -18.24 -16.56
CA SER A 80 6.40 -18.36 -18.00
C SER A 80 5.91 -17.15 -18.78
N HIS A 81 6.75 -16.59 -19.60
CA HIS A 81 6.48 -15.41 -20.45
C HIS A 81 5.33 -15.63 -21.47
N GLU A 82 4.81 -16.84 -21.58
CA GLU A 82 3.85 -17.25 -22.62
C GLU A 82 2.38 -17.21 -22.14
N ARG A 83 2.11 -17.00 -20.84
CA ARG A 83 0.73 -16.96 -20.33
C ARG A 83 0.39 -15.61 -19.74
N ASN A 84 -0.75 -15.06 -20.15
CA ASN A 84 -1.31 -13.89 -19.52
C ASN A 84 -1.68 -14.21 -18.06
N THR A 85 -1.20 -13.39 -17.12
CA THR A 85 -1.63 -13.45 -15.73
C THR A 85 -3.10 -13.07 -15.65
N ALA A 86 -3.89 -13.85 -14.93
CA ALA A 86 -5.29 -13.53 -14.65
C ALA A 86 -5.39 -12.22 -13.87
N ILE A 87 -6.37 -11.40 -14.22
CA ILE A 87 -6.66 -10.12 -13.55
C ILE A 87 -8.12 -10.06 -13.15
N ALA A 88 -8.41 -9.47 -12.01
CA ALA A 88 -9.77 -9.18 -11.55
C ALA A 88 -9.78 -7.91 -10.69
N PRO A 89 -10.91 -7.21 -10.57
CA PRO A 89 -11.09 -6.16 -9.58
C PRO A 89 -10.79 -6.66 -8.16
N ILE A 90 -10.23 -5.82 -7.29
CA ILE A 90 -9.90 -6.22 -5.91
C ILE A 90 -11.16 -6.70 -5.18
N SER A 91 -12.31 -6.03 -5.36
CA SER A 91 -13.58 -6.48 -4.78
C SER A 91 -13.88 -7.94 -5.14
N LYS A 92 -13.63 -8.36 -6.39
CA LYS A 92 -13.87 -9.72 -6.85
C LYS A 92 -12.85 -10.73 -6.32
N GLN A 93 -11.57 -10.34 -6.21
CA GLN A 93 -10.55 -11.16 -5.58
C GLN A 93 -10.90 -11.46 -4.10
N LEU A 94 -11.37 -10.43 -3.37
CA LEU A 94 -11.78 -10.57 -1.97
C LEU A 94 -13.06 -11.43 -1.82
N GLU A 95 -14.05 -11.29 -2.72
CA GLU A 95 -15.24 -12.15 -2.77
C GLU A 95 -14.86 -13.63 -2.98
N MET A 96 -13.94 -13.88 -3.92
CA MET A 96 -13.44 -15.22 -4.21
C MET A 96 -12.73 -15.82 -2.99
N MET A 97 -11.79 -15.05 -2.38
CA MET A 97 -11.08 -15.45 -1.17
C MET A 97 -12.05 -15.76 -0.02
N GLN A 98 -13.08 -14.92 0.21
CA GLN A 98 -14.09 -15.16 1.25
C GLN A 98 -14.92 -16.41 0.97
N ARG A 99 -15.25 -16.65 -0.29
CA ARG A 99 -16.03 -17.84 -0.70
C ARG A 99 -15.27 -19.14 -0.44
N ASN A 100 -13.98 -19.14 -0.82
CA ASN A 100 -13.14 -20.33 -0.79
C ASN A 100 -12.62 -20.65 0.63
N ASN A 101 -12.55 -19.65 1.52
CA ASN A 101 -11.91 -19.80 2.83
C ASN A 101 -12.89 -19.54 3.98
N LYS A 102 -13.57 -20.60 4.44
CA LYS A 102 -14.58 -20.50 5.52
C LYS A 102 -13.99 -20.20 6.91
N GLN A 103 -12.69 -20.49 7.10
CA GLN A 103 -11.99 -20.30 8.38
C GLN A 103 -11.55 -18.85 8.61
N ILE A 104 -11.68 -17.99 7.59
CA ILE A 104 -11.36 -16.57 7.72
C ILE A 104 -12.59 -15.71 7.44
N LYS A 105 -12.55 -14.49 7.97
CA LYS A 105 -13.41 -13.38 7.55
C LYS A 105 -12.51 -12.36 6.86
N VAL A 106 -12.74 -12.10 5.58
CA VAL A 106 -12.06 -11.03 4.85
C VAL A 106 -12.71 -9.71 5.24
N LEU A 107 -11.93 -8.75 5.72
CA LEU A 107 -12.40 -7.44 6.19
C LEU A 107 -12.36 -6.40 5.07
N GLY A 108 -11.37 -6.47 4.21
CA GLY A 108 -11.17 -5.61 3.07
C GLY A 108 -9.80 -5.84 2.44
N GLY A 109 -9.40 -4.99 1.50
CA GLY A 109 -8.09 -5.08 0.87
C GLY A 109 -7.85 -3.98 -0.15
N VAL A 110 -6.63 -3.96 -0.69
CA VAL A 110 -6.16 -2.99 -1.67
C VAL A 110 -5.39 -3.70 -2.80
N ASN A 111 -5.19 -3.02 -3.93
CA ASN A 111 -4.27 -3.47 -4.99
C ASN A 111 -2.81 -3.40 -4.54
N SER A 112 -1.92 -4.15 -5.18
CA SER A 112 -0.50 -4.15 -4.79
C SER A 112 0.47 -3.92 -5.94
N ASP A 113 0.85 -4.94 -6.66
CA ASP A 113 2.00 -4.91 -7.57
C ASP A 113 1.80 -4.06 -8.81
N PHE A 114 2.87 -3.42 -9.27
CA PHE A 114 2.98 -2.95 -10.64
C PHE A 114 2.97 -4.14 -11.60
N PHE A 115 2.37 -3.97 -12.77
CA PHE A 115 2.23 -5.06 -13.74
C PHE A 115 2.25 -4.55 -15.19
N HIS A 116 2.48 -5.45 -16.12
CA HIS A 116 2.56 -5.16 -17.55
C HIS A 116 1.17 -5.07 -18.20
N ILE A 117 0.45 -3.97 -17.90
CA ILE A 117 -0.97 -3.76 -18.24
C ILE A 117 -1.33 -3.90 -19.72
N LYS A 118 -0.38 -3.71 -20.64
CA LYS A 118 -0.64 -3.77 -22.10
C LYS A 118 -0.15 -5.05 -22.77
N SER A 119 0.33 -6.01 -22.00
CA SER A 119 0.92 -7.23 -22.52
C SER A 119 0.45 -8.47 -21.75
N SER A 120 1.29 -9.01 -20.88
CA SER A 120 1.05 -10.27 -20.18
C SER A 120 0.23 -10.15 -18.89
N ASN A 121 -0.05 -8.95 -18.41
CA ASN A 121 -0.57 -8.65 -17.06
C ASN A 121 0.30 -9.21 -15.93
N MET A 122 1.53 -9.64 -16.23
CA MET A 122 2.44 -10.19 -15.24
C MET A 122 2.91 -9.09 -14.29
N ILE A 123 2.97 -9.41 -12.99
CA ILE A 123 3.53 -8.52 -11.97
C ILE A 123 5.03 -8.27 -12.19
N CYS A 124 5.50 -7.09 -11.84
CA CYS A 124 6.90 -6.70 -12.00
C CYS A 124 7.80 -7.27 -10.90
N GLY A 125 7.28 -7.52 -9.72
CA GLY A 125 8.04 -7.94 -8.55
C GLY A 125 7.85 -9.39 -8.13
N VAL A 126 8.32 -9.73 -6.93
CA VAL A 126 8.13 -11.06 -6.33
C VAL A 126 6.75 -11.19 -5.71
N MET A 127 6.25 -12.41 -5.63
CA MET A 127 5.02 -12.73 -4.93
C MET A 127 5.12 -14.04 -4.18
N TYR A 128 4.72 -14.01 -2.90
CA TYR A 128 4.53 -15.19 -2.07
C TYR A 128 3.09 -15.25 -1.57
N ARG A 129 2.55 -16.46 -1.50
CA ARG A 129 1.22 -16.70 -0.97
C ARG A 129 1.18 -18.03 -0.22
N ASN A 130 0.74 -18.02 1.05
CA ASN A 130 0.73 -19.19 1.92
C ASN A 130 2.11 -19.85 2.11
N GLY A 131 3.20 -19.08 2.04
CA GLY A 131 4.57 -19.59 2.13
C GLY A 131 5.13 -20.20 0.84
N GLU A 132 4.37 -20.13 -0.25
CA GLU A 132 4.78 -20.57 -1.58
C GLU A 132 5.20 -19.38 -2.44
N CYS A 133 6.34 -19.49 -3.13
CA CYS A 133 6.82 -18.49 -4.07
C CYS A 133 6.09 -18.64 -5.41
N LEU A 134 5.19 -17.74 -5.73
CA LEU A 134 4.45 -17.75 -7.01
C LEU A 134 5.24 -17.06 -8.12
N LYS A 135 6.07 -16.09 -7.78
CA LYS A 135 7.01 -15.43 -8.67
C LYS A 135 8.21 -14.94 -7.87
N GLY A 136 9.40 -15.44 -8.23
CA GLY A 136 10.66 -15.10 -7.53
C GLY A 136 11.49 -14.01 -8.23
N SER A 137 11.22 -13.71 -9.50
CA SER A 137 11.93 -12.67 -10.25
C SER A 137 11.32 -11.29 -10.04
N TYR A 138 12.13 -10.24 -10.16
CA TYR A 138 11.72 -8.85 -9.98
C TYR A 138 12.55 -7.90 -10.86
N ASP A 139 12.04 -6.69 -11.07
CA ASP A 139 12.74 -5.60 -11.74
C ASP A 139 13.71 -4.90 -10.75
N ASP A 140 14.77 -4.26 -11.25
CA ASP A 140 15.80 -3.60 -10.43
C ASP A 140 15.29 -2.55 -9.42
N GLN A 141 14.10 -2.00 -9.65
CA GLN A 141 13.49 -0.99 -8.78
C GLN A 141 12.48 -1.57 -7.79
N SER A 142 12.39 -2.88 -7.69
CA SER A 142 11.39 -3.51 -6.82
C SER A 142 11.73 -3.32 -5.36
N THR A 143 10.68 -3.07 -4.58
CA THR A 143 10.68 -3.11 -3.10
C THR A 143 9.65 -4.15 -2.67
N ILE A 144 9.84 -4.78 -1.54
CA ILE A 144 9.02 -5.92 -1.14
C ILE A 144 8.38 -5.64 0.21
N PHE A 145 7.06 -5.81 0.29
CA PHE A 145 6.34 -5.95 1.54
C PHE A 145 6.13 -7.43 1.81
N ALA A 146 6.53 -7.91 2.98
CA ALA A 146 6.35 -9.30 3.38
C ALA A 146 5.75 -9.43 4.77
N LEU A 147 4.80 -10.37 4.91
CA LEU A 147 4.37 -10.93 6.19
C LEU A 147 5.16 -12.21 6.42
N LEU A 148 5.81 -12.31 7.57
CA LEU A 148 6.64 -13.45 7.95
C LEU A 148 5.83 -14.50 8.73
N LYS A 149 6.31 -15.74 8.74
CA LYS A 149 5.68 -16.88 9.45
C LYS A 149 5.59 -16.67 10.96
N ASN A 150 6.46 -15.82 11.54
CA ASN A 150 6.38 -15.43 12.95
C ASN A 150 5.29 -14.40 13.26
N GLY A 151 4.55 -13.94 12.23
CA GLY A 151 3.45 -12.97 12.35
C GLY A 151 3.91 -11.52 12.46
N THR A 152 5.13 -11.17 12.01
CA THR A 152 5.60 -9.79 11.82
C THR A 152 5.61 -9.42 10.34
N ALA A 153 5.50 -8.14 10.04
CA ALA A 153 5.61 -7.61 8.68
C ALA A 153 6.90 -6.79 8.52
N VAL A 154 7.42 -6.75 7.31
CA VAL A 154 8.60 -5.96 6.92
C VAL A 154 8.39 -5.30 5.56
N CYS A 155 8.99 -4.14 5.36
CA CYS A 155 9.20 -3.53 4.06
C CYS A 155 10.71 -3.53 3.79
N VAL A 156 11.14 -4.10 2.68
CA VAL A 156 12.56 -4.28 2.38
C VAL A 156 12.87 -3.84 0.95
N THR A 157 14.10 -3.42 0.73
CA THR A 157 14.68 -3.22 -0.60
C THR A 157 14.95 -4.57 -1.28
N SER A 158 15.23 -4.56 -2.57
CA SER A 158 15.67 -5.77 -3.29
C SER A 158 16.94 -6.38 -2.71
N ALA A 159 17.90 -5.56 -2.28
CA ALA A 159 19.14 -6.04 -1.68
C ALA A 159 18.90 -6.74 -0.33
N GLU A 160 18.05 -6.18 0.53
CA GLU A 160 17.65 -6.78 1.80
C GLU A 160 16.84 -8.07 1.58
N TYR A 161 15.96 -8.09 0.57
CA TYR A 161 15.23 -9.29 0.17
C TYR A 161 16.21 -10.42 -0.26
N GLU A 162 17.26 -10.11 -1.03
CA GLU A 162 18.23 -11.13 -1.41
C GLU A 162 18.98 -11.70 -0.21
N ALA A 163 19.26 -10.89 0.79
CA ALA A 163 19.98 -11.29 2.00
C ALA A 163 19.11 -12.07 3.01
N MET A 164 17.77 -11.96 2.92
CA MET A 164 16.88 -12.59 3.88
C MET A 164 16.64 -14.08 3.62
N ASP A 165 16.34 -14.83 4.69
CA ASP A 165 15.88 -16.22 4.57
C ASP A 165 14.43 -16.24 4.02
N LYS A 166 14.31 -16.58 2.76
CA LYS A 166 13.04 -16.63 2.02
C LYS A 166 12.08 -17.70 2.54
N SER A 167 12.56 -18.70 3.29
CA SER A 167 11.73 -19.72 3.93
C SER A 167 10.84 -19.16 5.04
N LEU A 168 11.17 -17.97 5.56
CA LEU A 168 10.38 -17.26 6.58
C LEU A 168 9.19 -16.49 6.01
N ILE A 169 9.13 -16.28 4.71
CA ILE A 169 8.07 -15.52 4.07
C ILE A 169 6.78 -16.34 4.04
N LEU A 170 5.71 -15.76 4.54
CA LEU A 170 4.35 -16.32 4.46
C LEU A 170 3.58 -15.72 3.28
N GLU A 171 3.54 -14.39 3.20
CA GLU A 171 2.90 -13.62 2.14
C GLU A 171 3.87 -12.52 1.70
N ALA A 172 3.97 -12.23 0.42
CA ALA A 172 4.70 -11.07 -0.07
C ALA A 172 4.09 -10.52 -1.35
N VAL A 173 4.17 -9.21 -1.48
CA VAL A 173 3.83 -8.46 -2.68
C VAL A 173 4.90 -7.40 -2.91
N SER A 174 4.99 -6.88 -4.12
CA SER A 174 6.03 -5.94 -4.47
C SER A 174 5.50 -4.57 -4.83
N GLY A 175 6.32 -3.58 -4.54
CA GLY A 175 6.14 -2.21 -4.95
C GLY A 175 7.36 -1.68 -5.69
N ARG A 176 7.40 -0.37 -5.81
CA ARG A 176 8.56 0.40 -6.28
C ARG A 176 8.79 1.53 -5.31
N GLN A 177 9.98 2.07 -5.22
CA GLN A 177 10.31 3.21 -4.38
C GLN A 177 10.04 3.00 -2.88
N MET A 178 11.10 2.78 -2.11
CA MET A 178 11.06 2.96 -0.66
C MET A 178 10.73 4.43 -0.36
N LEU A 179 9.80 4.65 0.54
CA LEU A 179 9.37 5.98 1.00
C LEU A 179 10.06 6.33 2.33
N VAL A 180 10.10 5.36 3.22
CA VAL A 180 10.82 5.43 4.51
C VAL A 180 11.61 4.15 4.66
N ASN A 181 12.87 4.24 5.02
CA ASN A 181 13.74 3.09 5.29
C ASN A 181 14.50 3.33 6.59
N ASP A 182 14.44 2.41 7.55
CA ASP A 182 15.04 2.55 8.88
C ASP A 182 14.66 3.89 9.56
N ASN A 183 13.38 4.27 9.48
CA ASN A 183 12.87 5.56 9.95
C ASN A 183 13.47 6.80 9.24
N VAL A 184 14.22 6.61 8.17
CA VAL A 184 14.80 7.69 7.36
C VAL A 184 13.95 7.93 6.13
N ALA A 185 13.49 9.17 5.92
CA ALA A 185 12.76 9.58 4.73
C ALA A 185 13.63 9.40 3.47
N GLN A 186 13.11 8.68 2.49
CA GLN A 186 13.80 8.54 1.22
C GLN A 186 13.44 9.72 0.31
N SER A 187 14.46 10.34 -0.29
CA SER A 187 14.24 11.45 -1.21
C SER A 187 13.64 10.97 -2.52
N SER A 188 12.71 11.72 -3.05
CA SER A 188 12.21 11.55 -4.41
C SER A 188 12.07 12.91 -5.08
N GLU A 189 12.64 13.04 -6.26
CA GLU A 189 12.51 14.26 -7.06
C GLU A 189 11.11 14.41 -7.69
N SER A 190 10.32 13.35 -7.71
CA SER A 190 9.01 13.37 -8.33
C SER A 190 8.01 14.20 -7.51
N LYS A 191 7.66 15.36 -8.08
CA LYS A 191 6.61 16.26 -7.57
C LYS A 191 5.24 16.00 -8.21
N THR A 192 5.06 14.86 -8.86
CA THR A 192 3.79 14.52 -9.54
C THR A 192 2.77 13.96 -8.55
N PHE A 193 1.54 14.47 -8.67
CA PHE A 193 0.42 14.03 -7.85
C PHE A 193 -0.42 13.00 -8.61
N HIS A 194 -0.59 11.83 -8.01
CA HIS A 194 -1.36 10.73 -8.57
C HIS A 194 -2.20 10.04 -7.49
N PRO A 195 -3.27 9.30 -7.87
CA PRO A 195 -3.79 8.27 -6.98
C PRO A 195 -2.65 7.35 -6.57
N ARG A 196 -2.59 6.97 -5.30
CA ARG A 196 -1.49 6.18 -4.73
C ARG A 196 -2.04 5.03 -3.90
N THR A 197 -1.28 3.94 -3.90
CA THR A 197 -1.41 2.86 -2.92
C THR A 197 -0.04 2.65 -2.32
N ALA A 198 0.04 2.47 -1.01
CA ALA A 198 1.31 2.32 -0.29
C ALA A 198 1.10 1.52 1.00
N VAL A 199 2.18 0.94 1.51
CA VAL A 199 2.19 0.19 2.77
C VAL A 199 3.37 0.61 3.62
N GLY A 200 3.16 0.66 4.95
CA GLY A 200 4.22 0.93 5.92
C GLY A 200 4.06 0.07 7.15
N VAL A 201 5.15 -0.15 7.86
CA VAL A 201 5.23 -1.02 9.04
C VAL A 201 5.94 -0.32 10.19
N THR A 202 5.56 -0.62 11.42
CA THR A 202 6.29 -0.19 12.62
C THR A 202 7.58 -0.99 12.79
N LYS A 203 8.52 -0.49 13.61
CA LYS A 203 9.83 -1.11 13.86
C LYS A 203 9.73 -2.56 14.36
N ASP A 204 8.72 -2.86 15.15
CA ASP A 204 8.47 -4.23 15.66
C ASP A 204 7.74 -5.13 14.67
N GLY A 205 7.36 -4.61 13.50
CA GLY A 205 6.62 -5.33 12.48
C GLY A 205 5.21 -5.74 12.88
N LYS A 206 4.65 -5.22 14.00
CA LYS A 206 3.34 -5.64 14.51
C LYS A 206 2.19 -4.76 14.06
N ARG A 207 2.44 -3.55 13.61
CA ARG A 207 1.42 -2.64 13.11
C ARG A 207 1.71 -2.28 11.65
N VAL A 208 0.71 -2.43 10.81
CA VAL A 208 0.80 -2.19 9.37
C VAL A 208 -0.21 -1.12 8.97
N PHE A 209 0.24 -0.13 8.22
CA PHE A 209 -0.58 0.91 7.64
C PHE A 209 -0.67 0.70 6.13
N ILE A 210 -1.89 0.55 5.60
CA ILE A 210 -2.12 0.39 4.17
C ILE A 210 -2.91 1.60 3.69
N LEU A 211 -2.29 2.43 2.87
CA LEU A 211 -2.83 3.71 2.42
C LEU A 211 -3.28 3.63 0.97
N VAL A 212 -4.45 4.16 0.69
CA VAL A 212 -4.91 4.53 -0.66
C VAL A 212 -5.29 6.00 -0.67
N ALA A 213 -4.79 6.75 -1.64
CA ALA A 213 -5.19 8.11 -1.91
C ALA A 213 -5.93 8.19 -3.24
N ASP A 214 -7.10 8.77 -3.25
CA ASP A 214 -7.78 9.15 -4.49
C ASP A 214 -7.02 10.27 -5.22
N GLY A 215 -7.25 10.39 -6.52
CA GLY A 215 -6.62 11.46 -7.30
C GLY A 215 -7.20 11.60 -8.69
N ARG A 216 -6.61 12.52 -9.50
CA ARG A 216 -7.04 12.83 -10.87
C ARG A 216 -8.48 13.32 -10.98
N ARG A 217 -9.04 13.90 -9.90
CA ARG A 217 -10.41 14.44 -9.85
C ARG A 217 -10.36 15.85 -9.27
N LYS A 218 -10.28 16.85 -10.15
CA LYS A 218 -10.24 18.27 -9.76
C LYS A 218 -11.41 18.62 -8.83
N GLY A 219 -11.12 19.33 -7.74
CA GLY A 219 -12.11 19.73 -6.74
C GLY A 219 -12.52 18.64 -5.74
N TYR A 220 -12.16 17.38 -5.99
CA TYR A 220 -12.42 16.28 -5.07
C TYR A 220 -11.14 15.69 -4.46
N SER A 221 -10.22 15.26 -5.31
CA SER A 221 -8.95 14.67 -4.87
C SER A 221 -7.90 14.77 -5.97
N ASN A 222 -6.75 15.32 -5.63
CA ASN A 222 -5.65 15.53 -6.57
C ASN A 222 -4.63 14.42 -6.56
N GLY A 223 -4.59 13.60 -5.50
CA GLY A 223 -3.60 12.56 -5.28
C GLY A 223 -2.45 13.03 -4.39
N LEU A 224 -1.42 12.20 -4.25
CA LEU A 224 -0.24 12.44 -3.43
C LEU A 224 1.04 12.41 -4.27
N SER A 225 2.03 13.22 -3.88
CA SER A 225 3.43 13.02 -4.24
C SER A 225 4.07 11.98 -3.31
N TYR A 226 5.29 11.55 -3.62
CA TYR A 226 6.05 10.67 -2.71
C TYR A 226 6.39 11.38 -1.39
N ALA A 227 6.72 12.67 -1.44
CA ALA A 227 6.99 13.47 -0.23
C ALA A 227 5.78 13.56 0.72
N ASP A 228 4.56 13.68 0.15
CA ASP A 228 3.32 13.65 0.95
C ASP A 228 3.15 12.29 1.63
N MET A 229 3.38 11.19 0.90
CA MET A 229 3.30 9.83 1.48
C MET A 229 4.33 9.62 2.59
N VAL A 230 5.59 10.06 2.41
CA VAL A 230 6.62 10.04 3.45
C VAL A 230 6.14 10.78 4.70
N THR A 231 5.59 11.98 4.52
CA THR A 231 5.07 12.79 5.63
C THR A 231 3.95 12.07 6.38
N ILE A 232 3.04 11.43 5.64
CA ILE A 232 1.91 10.67 6.22
C ILE A 232 2.42 9.46 6.99
N PHE A 233 3.28 8.62 6.39
CA PHE A 233 3.80 7.43 7.06
C PHE A 233 4.64 7.75 8.29
N LYS A 234 5.44 8.81 8.26
CA LYS A 234 6.18 9.29 9.43
C LYS A 234 5.23 9.70 10.57
N LYS A 235 4.13 10.39 10.26
CA LYS A 235 3.10 10.76 11.25
C LYS A 235 2.34 9.56 11.81
N LEU A 236 2.12 8.52 11.01
CA LEU A 236 1.51 7.26 11.45
C LEU A 236 2.46 6.44 12.34
N GLY A 237 3.75 6.76 12.38
CA GLY A 237 4.76 6.03 13.13
C GLY A 237 5.34 4.83 12.38
N ALA A 238 5.23 4.82 11.05
CA ALA A 238 5.89 3.80 10.23
C ALA A 238 7.41 3.96 10.34
N TYR A 239 8.09 2.84 10.53
CA TYR A 239 9.54 2.72 10.52
C TYR A 239 10.06 2.51 9.11
N ASP A 240 9.37 1.65 8.34
CA ASP A 240 9.58 1.44 6.92
C ASP A 240 8.28 1.63 6.15
N ALA A 241 8.36 2.11 4.91
CA ALA A 241 7.22 2.25 4.01
C ALA A 241 7.65 2.20 2.55
N LEU A 242 6.79 1.65 1.70
CA LEU A 242 7.01 1.57 0.25
C LEU A 242 5.75 1.92 -0.54
N ASN A 243 5.96 2.36 -1.79
CA ASN A 243 4.90 2.65 -2.75
C ASN A 243 4.53 1.40 -3.55
N LEU A 244 3.23 1.08 -3.58
CA LEU A 244 2.62 0.06 -4.43
C LEU A 244 2.11 0.66 -5.74
N ASP A 245 1.48 -0.16 -6.63
CA ASP A 245 0.91 0.36 -7.87
C ASP A 245 -0.22 1.35 -7.59
N GLY A 246 -0.13 2.46 -8.30
CA GLY A 246 -1.01 3.60 -8.13
C GLY A 246 -1.90 3.88 -9.34
N GLY A 247 -2.29 5.14 -9.47
CA GLY A 247 -3.07 5.60 -10.62
C GLY A 247 -4.44 4.95 -10.70
N GLY A 248 -4.77 4.39 -11.87
CA GLY A 248 -6.05 3.71 -12.09
C GLY A 248 -6.24 2.43 -11.29
N SER A 249 -5.14 1.82 -10.81
CA SER A 249 -5.19 0.60 -9.99
C SER A 249 -5.56 0.86 -8.53
N SER A 250 -5.38 2.11 -8.04
CA SER A 250 -5.63 2.45 -6.63
C SER A 250 -7.07 2.15 -6.21
N CYS A 251 -7.24 1.10 -5.42
CA CYS A 251 -8.52 0.64 -4.91
C CYS A 251 -8.42 0.27 -3.43
N PHE A 252 -9.35 0.79 -2.63
CA PHE A 252 -9.55 0.46 -1.22
C PHE A 252 -10.92 -0.19 -1.07
N SER A 253 -10.98 -1.51 -1.03
CA SER A 253 -12.23 -2.27 -0.99
C SER A 253 -12.52 -2.80 0.41
N ILE A 254 -13.77 -2.71 0.83
CA ILE A 254 -14.23 -3.16 2.15
C ILE A 254 -15.35 -4.19 2.04
N ASN A 255 -15.49 -5.00 3.08
CA ASN A 255 -16.61 -5.91 3.23
C ASN A 255 -17.90 -5.12 3.54
N THR A 256 -18.87 -5.17 2.64
CA THR A 256 -20.17 -4.50 2.77
C THR A 256 -21.23 -5.38 3.44
N GLY A 257 -20.85 -6.59 3.82
CA GLY A 257 -21.73 -7.61 4.40
C GLY A 257 -21.97 -8.79 3.48
N ARG A 258 -22.36 -9.94 4.04
CA ARG A 258 -22.67 -11.18 3.33
C ARG A 258 -21.59 -11.69 2.36
N GLY A 259 -20.31 -11.27 2.58
CA GLY A 259 -19.17 -11.65 1.73
C GLY A 259 -19.11 -10.87 0.41
N GLN A 260 -19.82 -9.77 0.30
CA GLN A 260 -19.71 -8.82 -0.80
C GLN A 260 -18.70 -7.72 -0.45
N PHE A 261 -18.03 -7.20 -1.48
CA PHE A 261 -17.02 -6.17 -1.34
C PHE A 261 -17.25 -5.05 -2.35
N ALA A 262 -16.94 -3.83 -1.94
CA ALA A 262 -17.03 -2.66 -2.81
C ALA A 262 -15.91 -1.66 -2.47
N PRO A 263 -15.45 -0.85 -3.45
CA PRO A 263 -14.53 0.25 -3.20
C PRO A 263 -15.15 1.27 -2.25
N LEU A 264 -14.43 1.63 -1.19
CA LEU A 264 -14.74 2.75 -0.32
C LEU A 264 -14.24 4.07 -0.91
N ASN A 265 -13.13 4.01 -1.64
CA ASN A 265 -12.57 5.12 -2.39
C ASN A 265 -13.27 5.29 -3.76
N ARG A 266 -12.85 6.27 -4.54
CA ARG A 266 -13.32 6.51 -5.92
C ARG A 266 -12.20 6.24 -6.93
N PRO A 267 -12.01 4.99 -7.39
CA PRO A 267 -10.96 4.64 -8.33
C PRO A 267 -10.98 5.54 -9.57
N SER A 268 -9.81 5.90 -10.07
CA SER A 268 -9.69 6.88 -11.17
C SER A 268 -9.69 6.25 -12.56
N ASP A 269 -9.78 4.92 -12.67
CA ASP A 269 -9.91 4.24 -13.96
C ASP A 269 -11.27 4.55 -14.59
N LYS A 270 -11.33 4.56 -15.92
CA LYS A 270 -12.57 4.85 -16.66
C LYS A 270 -13.65 3.78 -16.46
N SER A 271 -13.22 2.54 -16.23
CA SER A 271 -14.12 1.41 -15.92
C SER A 271 -14.58 1.37 -14.46
N GLY A 272 -14.15 2.35 -13.62
CA GLY A 272 -14.31 2.30 -12.19
C GLY A 272 -13.17 1.53 -11.54
N GLU A 273 -13.43 0.38 -10.94
CA GLU A 273 -12.42 -0.47 -10.36
C GLU A 273 -11.65 -1.25 -11.45
N ARG A 274 -10.35 -0.99 -11.59
CA ARG A 274 -9.50 -1.67 -12.56
C ARG A 274 -9.28 -3.12 -12.16
N ALA A 275 -9.33 -4.04 -13.14
CA ALA A 275 -8.84 -5.39 -12.95
C ALA A 275 -7.30 -5.38 -12.81
N VAL A 276 -6.79 -6.02 -11.78
CA VAL A 276 -5.37 -6.10 -11.41
C VAL A 276 -4.98 -7.54 -11.08
N PRO A 277 -3.68 -7.91 -11.16
CA PRO A 277 -3.25 -9.29 -10.90
C PRO A 277 -3.42 -9.71 -9.45
N ASN A 278 -3.11 -8.83 -8.50
CA ASN A 278 -3.05 -9.14 -7.09
C ASN A 278 -3.31 -7.93 -6.19
N GLY A 279 -3.40 -8.21 -4.89
CA GLY A 279 -3.58 -7.23 -3.84
C GLY A 279 -3.19 -7.76 -2.46
N ILE A 280 -3.49 -6.96 -1.45
CA ILE A 280 -3.33 -7.31 -0.03
C ILE A 280 -4.72 -7.31 0.61
N ALA A 281 -5.14 -8.44 1.17
CA ALA A 281 -6.35 -8.57 1.98
C ALA A 281 -6.01 -8.44 3.47
N VAL A 282 -6.88 -7.76 4.23
CA VAL A 282 -6.90 -7.77 5.70
C VAL A 282 -7.89 -8.84 6.12
N ILE A 283 -7.43 -9.82 6.91
CA ILE A 283 -8.22 -10.99 7.30
C ILE A 283 -8.31 -11.14 8.83
N TYR A 284 -9.45 -11.68 9.27
CA TYR A 284 -9.67 -12.14 10.63
C TYR A 284 -9.78 -13.68 10.60
N ARG A 285 -8.94 -14.37 11.38
CA ARG A 285 -9.00 -15.82 11.58
C ARG A 285 -10.06 -16.14 12.65
N ARG A 286 -10.99 -17.01 12.32
CA ARG A 286 -12.10 -17.42 13.21
C ARG A 286 -11.64 -18.38 14.30
#